data_fe08a4fb43b8c68fc608e8b7cb29c6e6
#
_entry.id   fe08a4fb43b8c68fc608e8b7cb29c6e6
#
_cell.length_a   1.000
_cell.length_b   1.000
_cell.length_c   1.000
_cell.angle_alpha   90.00
_cell.angle_beta   90.00
_cell.angle_gamma   90.00
#
_symmetry.space_group_name_H-M   'P 1'
#
loop_
_entity.id
_entity.type
_entity.pdbx_description
1 polymer ?
#
loop_
_entity_poly.entity_id
_entity_poly.type
_entity_poly.pdbx_seq_one_letter_code
_entity_poly.pdbx_strand_id
1 'polypeptide(L)'
;MPTFEEIKNNEAVRTYITKADESLIALGYTEHSFAHVTRVAETAKYILETLNYSQKEVELAQIASYLHDIGNLVNRIDHSQSGAVMAFRILDHMNMPPEDIATIVTAIGNHDEGTGVAVNPVAAALILADKTDVRRSRVRNADTTSFDIHDRVNYSVKKSVIKINEEHTLIKLKLTIDTHYSTITDYFEIFLNRMIMCRKAAEKLGLEFKLIINEQQLM
;
A
#
# COMPACT_ATOMS: atom_id res chain seq x y z
N MET A 1 19.32 -12.96 7.87
CA MET A 1 18.43 -11.94 7.26
C MET A 1 17.85 -11.12 8.39
N PRO A 2 17.92 -9.79 8.34
CA PRO A 2 17.20 -8.94 9.30
C PRO A 2 15.71 -9.25 9.27
N THR A 3 15.11 -9.33 10.44
CA THR A 3 13.67 -9.59 10.60
C THR A 3 12.84 -8.31 10.39
N PHE A 4 11.54 -8.47 10.13
CA PHE A 4 10.62 -7.34 10.05
C PHE A 4 10.63 -6.49 11.33
N GLU A 5 10.70 -7.12 12.51
CA GLU A 5 10.74 -6.39 13.79
C GLU A 5 12.06 -5.60 13.97
N GLU A 6 13.19 -6.11 13.48
CA GLU A 6 14.44 -5.35 13.48
C GLU A 6 14.38 -4.13 12.55
N ILE A 7 13.79 -4.28 11.35
CA ILE A 7 13.55 -3.15 10.42
C ILE A 7 12.62 -2.10 11.05
N LYS A 8 11.52 -2.53 11.64
CA LYS A 8 10.52 -1.67 12.27
C LYS A 8 11.08 -0.86 13.45
N ASN A 9 12.03 -1.45 14.19
CA ASN A 9 12.68 -0.82 15.33
C ASN A 9 13.97 -0.07 14.97
N ASN A 10 14.41 -0.10 13.71
CA ASN A 10 15.59 0.62 13.27
C ASN A 10 15.36 2.13 13.33
N GLU A 11 16.27 2.85 14.02
CA GLU A 11 16.13 4.29 14.26
C GLU A 11 16.13 5.10 12.96
N ALA A 12 17.00 4.75 12.00
CA ALA A 12 17.04 5.44 10.70
C ALA A 12 15.75 5.24 9.91
N VAL A 13 15.21 4.02 9.87
CA VAL A 13 13.92 3.71 9.23
C VAL A 13 12.81 4.55 9.85
N ARG A 14 12.70 4.57 11.17
CA ARG A 14 11.68 5.34 11.88
C ARG A 14 11.79 6.83 11.60
N THR A 15 13.02 7.35 11.61
CA THR A 15 13.29 8.76 11.28
C THR A 15 12.86 9.09 9.86
N TYR A 16 13.20 8.24 8.88
CA TYR A 16 12.88 8.50 7.47
C TYR A 16 11.36 8.43 7.20
N ILE A 17 10.64 7.48 7.81
CA ILE A 17 9.18 7.43 7.72
C ILE A 17 8.56 8.69 8.31
N THR A 18 9.01 9.12 9.49
CA THR A 18 8.52 10.36 10.11
C THR A 18 8.74 11.57 9.21
N LYS A 19 9.93 11.71 8.66
CA LYS A 19 10.28 12.87 7.80
C LYS A 19 9.61 12.83 6.43
N ALA A 20 9.37 11.64 5.88
CA ALA A 20 8.56 11.46 4.66
C ALA A 20 7.12 11.92 4.89
N ASP A 21 6.51 11.53 6.01
CA ASP A 21 5.16 11.95 6.38
C ASP A 21 5.06 13.45 6.64
N GLU A 22 6.04 14.06 7.33
CA GLU A 22 6.13 15.53 7.52
C GLU A 22 6.20 16.27 6.16
N SER A 23 6.94 15.75 5.19
CA SER A 23 7.01 16.32 3.83
C SER A 23 5.66 16.28 3.14
N LEU A 24 4.92 15.15 3.25
CA LEU A 24 3.59 15.02 2.69
C LEU A 24 2.55 15.91 3.39
N ILE A 25 2.68 16.13 4.70
CA ILE A 25 1.86 17.11 5.43
C ILE A 25 2.04 18.51 4.84
N ALA A 26 3.30 18.93 4.64
CA ALA A 26 3.62 20.25 4.08
C ALA A 26 3.06 20.44 2.66
N LEU A 27 2.87 19.36 1.92
CA LEU A 27 2.32 19.36 0.57
C LEU A 27 0.79 19.14 0.52
N GLY A 28 0.13 18.96 1.67
CA GLY A 28 -1.32 18.79 1.75
C GLY A 28 -1.82 17.38 1.42
N TYR A 29 -0.95 16.36 1.39
CA TYR A 29 -1.35 14.98 1.13
C TYR A 29 -1.99 14.30 2.36
N THR A 30 -2.78 13.27 2.09
CA THR A 30 -3.34 12.38 3.10
C THR A 30 -2.27 11.67 3.93
N GLU A 31 -2.67 10.99 5.00
CA GLU A 31 -1.78 10.33 5.96
C GLU A 31 -0.98 9.18 5.33
N HIS A 32 0.36 9.22 5.47
CA HIS A 32 1.33 8.20 5.09
C HIS A 32 2.28 7.88 6.25
N SER A 33 1.76 7.95 7.47
CA SER A 33 2.49 7.72 8.73
C SER A 33 2.68 6.23 9.03
N PHE A 34 3.21 5.96 10.22
CA PHE A 34 3.31 4.58 10.75
C PHE A 34 1.99 3.82 10.73
N ALA A 35 0.83 4.49 10.86
CA ALA A 35 -0.46 3.82 10.80
C ALA A 35 -0.73 3.24 9.41
N HIS A 36 -0.38 3.97 8.35
CA HIS A 36 -0.48 3.47 6.98
C HIS A 36 0.51 2.32 6.71
N VAL A 37 1.81 2.56 6.87
CA VAL A 37 2.83 1.56 6.50
C VAL A 37 2.72 0.27 7.32
N THR A 38 2.32 0.36 8.60
CA THR A 38 2.05 -0.83 9.42
C THR A 38 0.84 -1.61 8.89
N ARG A 39 -0.25 -0.92 8.57
CA ARG A 39 -1.44 -1.54 8.01
C ARG A 39 -1.16 -2.21 6.67
N VAL A 40 -0.38 -1.57 5.81
CA VAL A 40 0.05 -2.14 4.53
C VAL A 40 0.89 -3.40 4.76
N ALA A 41 1.85 -3.37 5.69
CA ALA A 41 2.67 -4.54 6.03
C ALA A 41 1.83 -5.72 6.57
N GLU A 42 0.87 -5.46 7.47
CA GLU A 42 0.00 -6.51 8.00
C GLU A 42 -0.97 -7.06 6.94
N THR A 43 -1.44 -6.22 6.02
CA THR A 43 -2.30 -6.66 4.92
C THR A 43 -1.53 -7.51 3.92
N ALA A 44 -0.30 -7.12 3.57
CA ALA A 44 0.58 -7.91 2.68
C ALA A 44 0.92 -9.27 3.30
N LYS A 45 1.22 -9.30 4.61
CA LYS A 45 1.38 -10.53 5.40
C LYS A 45 0.15 -11.42 5.27
N TYR A 46 -1.04 -10.88 5.60
CA TYR A 46 -2.30 -11.62 5.52
C TYR A 46 -2.52 -12.25 4.13
N ILE A 47 -2.24 -11.50 3.05
CA ILE A 47 -2.42 -12.00 1.69
C ILE A 47 -1.52 -13.21 1.42
N LEU A 48 -0.21 -13.11 1.68
CA LEU A 48 0.73 -14.17 1.37
C LEU A 48 0.60 -15.38 2.32
N GLU A 49 0.34 -15.16 3.61
CA GLU A 49 0.07 -16.25 4.57
C GLU A 49 -1.18 -17.04 4.17
N THR A 50 -2.28 -16.35 3.82
CA THR A 50 -3.51 -16.99 3.38
C THR A 50 -3.29 -17.84 2.12
N LEU A 51 -2.40 -17.42 1.24
CA LEU A 51 -2.06 -18.15 0.01
C LEU A 51 -0.95 -19.20 0.19
N ASN A 52 -0.53 -19.47 1.43
CA ASN A 52 0.49 -20.45 1.79
C ASN A 52 1.87 -20.18 1.17
N TYR A 53 2.25 -18.92 0.98
CA TYR A 53 3.63 -18.57 0.63
C TYR A 53 4.58 -18.85 1.80
N SER A 54 5.87 -19.01 1.48
CA SER A 54 6.88 -19.27 2.51
C SER A 54 6.98 -18.14 3.52
N GLN A 55 7.33 -18.45 4.77
CA GLN A 55 7.54 -17.45 5.82
C GLN A 55 8.56 -16.37 5.39
N LYS A 56 9.55 -16.76 4.58
CA LYS A 56 10.52 -15.81 4.01
C LYS A 56 9.86 -14.80 3.08
N GLU A 57 9.01 -15.24 2.15
CA GLU A 57 8.31 -14.35 1.23
C GLU A 57 7.33 -13.43 1.96
N VAL A 58 6.65 -13.94 2.98
CA VAL A 58 5.78 -13.16 3.86
C VAL A 58 6.56 -12.05 4.55
N GLU A 59 7.72 -12.34 5.10
CA GLU A 59 8.55 -11.35 5.78
C GLU A 59 9.13 -10.31 4.82
N LEU A 60 9.56 -10.73 3.62
CA LEU A 60 10.00 -9.80 2.57
C LEU A 60 8.86 -8.85 2.16
N ALA A 61 7.62 -9.34 2.07
CA ALA A 61 6.46 -8.51 1.76
C ALA A 61 6.15 -7.51 2.88
N GLN A 62 6.28 -7.90 4.15
CA GLN A 62 6.11 -6.98 5.27
C GLN A 62 7.18 -5.88 5.24
N ILE A 63 8.44 -6.23 5.01
CA ILE A 63 9.55 -5.27 4.93
C ILE A 63 9.35 -4.31 3.76
N ALA A 64 9.06 -4.83 2.56
CA ALA A 64 8.80 -4.00 1.39
C ALA A 64 7.63 -3.03 1.64
N SER A 65 6.55 -3.53 2.23
CA SER A 65 5.36 -2.75 2.54
C SER A 65 5.60 -1.67 3.61
N TYR A 66 6.46 -1.94 4.58
CA TYR A 66 6.79 -0.96 5.62
C TYR A 66 7.70 0.16 5.10
N LEU A 67 8.53 -0.13 4.09
CA LEU A 67 9.50 0.80 3.51
C LEU A 67 9.00 1.51 2.24
N HIS A 68 7.86 1.12 1.66
CA HIS A 68 7.48 1.50 0.29
C HIS A 68 7.41 3.02 0.06
N ASP A 69 6.99 3.77 1.06
CA ASP A 69 6.74 5.21 0.98
C ASP A 69 7.89 6.10 1.49
N ILE A 70 9.04 5.51 1.93
CA ILE A 70 10.15 6.32 2.47
C ILE A 70 10.76 7.28 1.45
N GLY A 71 10.56 7.04 0.16
CA GLY A 71 11.00 7.91 -0.93
C GLY A 71 10.30 9.27 -0.96
N ASN A 72 9.14 9.41 -0.31
CA ASN A 72 8.49 10.70 -0.11
C ASN A 72 9.33 11.68 0.72
N LEU A 73 10.36 11.20 1.41
CA LEU A 73 11.39 12.05 2.03
C LEU A 73 12.14 12.89 0.99
N VAL A 74 12.37 12.33 -0.20
CA VAL A 74 13.09 13.00 -1.30
C VAL A 74 12.14 13.87 -2.12
N ASN A 75 11.07 13.26 -2.64
CA ASN A 75 10.01 13.92 -3.42
C ASN A 75 8.81 12.98 -3.57
N ARG A 76 7.60 13.55 -3.73
CA ARG A 76 6.41 12.76 -4.08
C ARG A 76 6.51 12.17 -5.48
N ILE A 77 7.04 12.94 -6.45
CA ILE A 77 7.29 12.43 -7.80
C ILE A 77 8.41 11.39 -7.73
N ASP A 78 8.20 10.24 -8.36
CA ASP A 78 9.14 9.11 -8.38
C ASP A 78 9.53 8.59 -6.99
N HIS A 79 8.63 8.76 -5.98
CA HIS A 79 8.88 8.28 -4.62
C HIS A 79 9.11 6.76 -4.55
N SER A 80 8.52 5.99 -5.44
CA SER A 80 8.76 4.54 -5.52
C SER A 80 10.21 4.23 -5.93
N GLN A 81 10.78 5.00 -6.85
CA GLN A 81 12.15 4.82 -7.31
C GLN A 81 13.15 5.29 -6.26
N SER A 82 12.98 6.48 -5.70
CA SER A 82 13.81 6.97 -4.61
C SER A 82 13.69 6.11 -3.35
N GLY A 83 12.48 5.63 -3.03
CA GLY A 83 12.23 4.71 -1.93
C GLY A 83 12.94 3.36 -2.11
N ALA A 84 12.95 2.81 -3.32
CA ALA A 84 13.67 1.59 -3.64
C ALA A 84 15.19 1.74 -3.41
N VAL A 85 15.78 2.87 -3.85
CA VAL A 85 17.22 3.16 -3.63
C VAL A 85 17.53 3.37 -2.15
N MET A 86 16.66 4.06 -1.40
CA MET A 86 16.83 4.24 0.04
C MET A 86 16.71 2.90 0.79
N ALA A 87 15.73 2.07 0.43
CA ALA A 87 15.58 0.73 1.01
C ALA A 87 16.81 -0.14 0.73
N PHE A 88 17.32 -0.14 -0.51
CA PHE A 88 18.57 -0.83 -0.84
C PHE A 88 19.69 -0.43 0.14
N ARG A 89 19.92 0.85 0.33
CA ARG A 89 20.98 1.35 1.21
C ARG A 89 20.83 0.90 2.67
N ILE A 90 19.58 0.94 3.19
CA ILE A 90 19.28 0.53 4.57
C ILE A 90 19.53 -0.97 4.74
N LEU A 91 18.98 -1.78 3.84
CA LEU A 91 19.02 -3.24 3.93
C LEU A 91 20.44 -3.80 3.72
N ASP A 92 21.21 -3.19 2.82
CA ASP A 92 22.62 -3.51 2.61
C ASP A 92 23.44 -3.26 3.89
N HIS A 93 23.25 -2.11 4.55
CA HIS A 93 23.89 -1.80 5.84
C HIS A 93 23.49 -2.76 6.97
N MET A 94 22.32 -3.36 6.88
CA MET A 94 21.86 -4.37 7.82
C MET A 94 22.30 -5.80 7.44
N ASN A 95 23.17 -5.94 6.44
CA ASN A 95 23.69 -7.21 5.92
C ASN A 95 22.59 -8.18 5.46
N MET A 96 21.54 -7.66 4.84
CA MET A 96 20.53 -8.49 4.20
C MET A 96 21.12 -9.17 2.96
N PRO A 97 20.79 -10.44 2.66
CA PRO A 97 21.25 -11.11 1.45
C PRO A 97 20.85 -10.34 0.19
N PRO A 98 21.75 -10.21 -0.82
CA PRO A 98 21.47 -9.42 -2.04
C PRO A 98 20.23 -9.87 -2.81
N GLU A 99 19.89 -11.15 -2.81
CA GLU A 99 18.68 -11.70 -3.45
C GLU A 99 17.40 -11.18 -2.78
N ASP A 100 17.41 -11.09 -1.45
CA ASP A 100 16.29 -10.58 -0.64
C ASP A 100 16.13 -9.08 -0.83
N ILE A 101 17.26 -8.35 -0.85
CA ILE A 101 17.27 -6.91 -1.18
C ILE A 101 16.67 -6.69 -2.58
N ALA A 102 17.10 -7.45 -3.58
CA ALA A 102 16.60 -7.32 -4.94
C ALA A 102 15.08 -7.51 -5.01
N THR A 103 14.54 -8.49 -4.27
CA THR A 103 13.10 -8.76 -4.20
C THR A 103 12.34 -7.59 -3.60
N ILE A 104 12.81 -7.03 -2.47
CA ILE A 104 12.19 -5.90 -1.78
C ILE A 104 12.25 -4.63 -2.64
N VAL A 105 13.42 -4.31 -3.17
CA VAL A 105 13.66 -3.11 -3.98
C VAL A 105 12.80 -3.12 -5.24
N THR A 106 12.70 -4.28 -5.89
CA THR A 106 11.83 -4.47 -7.05
C THR A 106 10.36 -4.26 -6.69
N ALA A 107 9.92 -4.75 -5.54
CA ALA A 107 8.54 -4.53 -5.08
C ALA A 107 8.26 -3.05 -4.80
N ILE A 108 9.16 -2.36 -4.09
CA ILE A 108 9.03 -0.93 -3.80
C ILE A 108 9.04 -0.11 -5.10
N GLY A 109 9.98 -0.36 -6.02
CA GLY A 109 10.09 0.38 -7.28
C GLY A 109 8.88 0.23 -8.21
N ASN A 110 8.06 -0.80 -8.01
CA ASN A 110 6.91 -1.14 -8.86
C ASN A 110 5.54 -0.97 -8.19
N HIS A 111 5.46 -0.27 -7.05
CA HIS A 111 4.17 -0.15 -6.35
C HIS A 111 3.31 1.05 -6.79
N ASP A 112 3.88 2.06 -7.46
CA ASP A 112 3.17 3.27 -7.83
C ASP A 112 2.35 3.12 -9.13
N GLU A 113 1.21 3.82 -9.21
CA GLU A 113 0.22 3.66 -10.30
C GLU A 113 0.75 4.09 -11.68
N GLY A 114 1.73 4.99 -11.73
CA GLY A 114 2.24 5.56 -12.99
C GLY A 114 2.97 4.54 -13.86
N THR A 115 3.81 3.71 -13.25
CA THR A 115 4.72 2.79 -13.96
C THR A 115 4.81 1.39 -13.35
N GLY A 116 4.13 1.17 -12.21
CA GLY A 116 4.25 -0.04 -11.43
C GLY A 116 3.64 -1.27 -12.08
N VAL A 117 4.30 -2.41 -11.87
CA VAL A 117 3.87 -3.73 -12.34
C VAL A 117 4.11 -4.77 -11.23
N ALA A 118 3.14 -5.65 -11.01
CA ALA A 118 3.28 -6.76 -10.07
C ALA A 118 4.24 -7.83 -10.61
N VAL A 119 5.56 -7.57 -10.55
CA VAL A 119 6.60 -8.41 -11.16
C VAL A 119 6.85 -9.72 -10.42
N ASN A 120 6.59 -9.74 -9.10
CA ASN A 120 6.74 -10.93 -8.25
C ASN A 120 5.63 -10.96 -7.18
N PRO A 121 5.46 -12.06 -6.42
CA PRO A 121 4.41 -12.16 -5.38
C PRO A 121 4.51 -11.09 -4.29
N VAL A 122 5.73 -10.68 -3.91
CA VAL A 122 5.96 -9.62 -2.90
C VAL A 122 5.45 -8.27 -3.41
N ALA A 123 5.75 -7.92 -4.65
CA ALA A 123 5.22 -6.71 -5.30
C ALA A 123 3.69 -6.75 -5.41
N ALA A 124 3.12 -7.90 -5.76
CA ALA A 124 1.67 -8.08 -5.86
C ALA A 124 0.97 -7.87 -4.51
N ALA A 125 1.51 -8.45 -3.45
CA ALA A 125 0.98 -8.30 -2.10
C ALA A 125 1.08 -6.85 -1.61
N LEU A 126 2.22 -6.17 -1.84
CA LEU A 126 2.40 -4.74 -1.53
C LEU A 126 1.38 -3.88 -2.28
N ILE A 127 1.23 -4.06 -3.59
CA ILE A 127 0.28 -3.30 -4.40
C ILE A 127 -1.15 -3.47 -3.86
N LEU A 128 -1.60 -4.71 -3.64
CA LEU A 128 -2.93 -4.97 -3.10
C LEU A 128 -3.11 -4.34 -1.72
N ALA A 129 -2.12 -4.43 -0.86
CA ALA A 129 -2.20 -3.90 0.50
C ALA A 129 -2.25 -2.37 0.52
N ASP A 130 -1.38 -1.69 -0.24
CA ASP A 130 -1.30 -0.23 -0.30
C ASP A 130 -2.54 0.37 -0.98
N LYS A 131 -2.87 -0.11 -2.19
CA LYS A 131 -3.93 0.49 -3.00
C LYS A 131 -5.34 0.25 -2.45
N THR A 132 -5.51 -0.66 -1.50
CA THR A 132 -6.77 -0.92 -0.80
C THR A 132 -6.89 -0.21 0.56
N ASP A 133 -5.84 0.47 1.04
CA ASP A 133 -5.90 1.27 2.28
C ASP A 133 -6.55 2.63 2.04
N VAL A 134 -7.84 2.62 1.75
CA VAL A 134 -8.68 3.81 1.62
C VAL A 134 -9.55 3.93 2.87
N ARG A 135 -9.41 5.03 3.62
CA ARG A 135 -10.15 5.19 4.89
C ARG A 135 -10.24 6.65 5.32
N ARG A 136 -11.33 6.99 6.00
CA ARG A 136 -11.62 8.31 6.55
C ARG A 136 -10.47 8.88 7.40
N SER A 137 -9.85 8.06 8.23
CA SER A 137 -8.77 8.49 9.15
C SER A 137 -7.46 8.90 8.45
N ARG A 138 -7.35 8.73 7.13
CA ARG A 138 -6.21 9.25 6.35
C ARG A 138 -6.36 10.74 6.02
N VAL A 139 -7.57 11.29 6.09
CA VAL A 139 -7.81 12.72 5.84
C VAL A 139 -7.31 13.53 7.01
N ARG A 140 -6.41 14.47 6.76
CA ARG A 140 -5.82 15.36 7.77
C ARG A 140 -6.58 16.67 7.92
N ASN A 141 -7.22 17.10 6.83
CA ASN A 141 -8.01 18.32 6.82
C ASN A 141 -9.21 18.19 7.77
N ALA A 142 -9.35 19.11 8.71
CA ALA A 142 -10.46 19.12 9.66
C ALA A 142 -11.69 19.87 9.13
N ASP A 143 -11.49 20.73 8.12
CA ASP A 143 -12.56 21.53 7.51
C ASP A 143 -13.15 20.82 6.29
N THR A 144 -14.29 20.19 6.50
CA THR A 144 -15.00 19.46 5.44
C THR A 144 -15.48 20.35 4.28
N THR A 145 -15.55 21.67 4.49
CA THR A 145 -15.98 22.61 3.44
C THR A 145 -14.88 22.91 2.43
N SER A 146 -13.63 22.67 2.80
CA SER A 146 -12.44 22.89 1.98
C SER A 146 -11.85 21.59 1.40
N PHE A 147 -12.56 20.47 1.50
CA PHE A 147 -12.11 19.17 0.98
C PHE A 147 -11.96 19.24 -0.55
N ASP A 148 -10.77 18.83 -1.03
CA ASP A 148 -10.61 18.47 -2.44
C ASP A 148 -11.24 17.10 -2.74
N ILE A 149 -11.12 16.61 -3.97
CA ILE A 149 -11.67 15.31 -4.36
C ILE A 149 -11.02 14.14 -3.60
N HIS A 150 -9.70 14.23 -3.31
CA HIS A 150 -8.99 13.19 -2.56
C HIS A 150 -9.45 13.13 -1.11
N ASP A 151 -9.63 14.29 -0.47
CA ASP A 151 -10.18 14.39 0.88
C ASP A 151 -11.60 13.83 0.93
N ARG A 152 -12.50 14.29 0.02
CA ARG A 152 -13.91 13.82 -0.01
C ARG A 152 -14.01 12.32 -0.19
N VAL A 153 -13.26 11.75 -1.13
CA VAL A 153 -13.32 10.31 -1.40
C VAL A 153 -12.80 9.51 -0.22
N ASN A 154 -11.62 9.83 0.32
CA ASN A 154 -11.08 9.12 1.50
C ASN A 154 -12.01 9.29 2.72
N TYR A 155 -12.52 10.49 2.97
CA TYR A 155 -13.42 10.77 4.10
C TYR A 155 -14.76 10.03 3.99
N SER A 156 -15.24 9.81 2.78
CA SER A 156 -16.48 9.07 2.52
C SER A 156 -16.37 7.59 2.89
N VAL A 157 -15.16 7.01 2.88
CA VAL A 157 -14.97 5.57 3.14
C VAL A 157 -15.05 5.29 4.64
N LYS A 158 -16.20 4.75 5.07
CA LYS A 158 -16.45 4.30 6.46
C LYS A 158 -15.76 2.98 6.76
N LYS A 159 -15.65 2.10 5.77
CA LYS A 159 -15.07 0.77 5.93
C LYS A 159 -14.41 0.31 4.63
N SER A 160 -13.18 -0.18 4.75
CA SER A 160 -12.43 -0.86 3.70
C SER A 160 -11.96 -2.21 4.24
N VAL A 161 -12.35 -3.29 3.57
CA VAL A 161 -12.00 -4.66 3.97
C VAL A 161 -11.58 -5.45 2.75
N ILE A 162 -10.38 -6.02 2.82
CA ILE A 162 -9.89 -6.99 1.85
C ILE A 162 -10.01 -8.40 2.43
N LYS A 163 -10.49 -9.36 1.62
CA LYS A 163 -10.63 -10.77 2.02
C LYS A 163 -10.39 -11.70 0.85
N ILE A 164 -9.68 -12.79 1.12
CA ILE A 164 -9.53 -13.94 0.22
C ILE A 164 -10.58 -14.97 0.61
N ASN A 165 -11.19 -15.66 -0.38
CA ASN A 165 -12.14 -16.75 -0.13
C ASN A 165 -11.41 -18.04 0.32
N GLU A 166 -12.17 -19.01 0.85
CA GLU A 166 -11.62 -20.25 1.39
C GLU A 166 -10.95 -21.12 0.31
N GLU A 167 -11.42 -21.02 -0.93
CA GLU A 167 -10.87 -21.75 -2.07
C GLU A 167 -9.59 -21.13 -2.65
N HIS A 168 -9.13 -19.99 -2.12
CA HIS A 168 -7.96 -19.25 -2.58
C HIS A 168 -7.98 -18.90 -4.08
N THR A 169 -9.16 -18.59 -4.61
CA THR A 169 -9.35 -18.24 -6.03
C THR A 169 -9.75 -16.79 -6.25
N LEU A 170 -10.16 -16.10 -5.19
CA LEU A 170 -10.80 -14.80 -5.27
C LEU A 170 -10.37 -13.89 -4.11
N ILE A 171 -9.98 -12.66 -4.42
CA ILE A 171 -9.75 -11.58 -3.45
C ILE A 171 -10.80 -10.49 -3.64
N LYS A 172 -11.51 -10.14 -2.55
CA LYS A 172 -12.58 -9.13 -2.54
C LYS A 172 -12.14 -7.90 -1.78
N LEU A 173 -12.24 -6.73 -2.41
CA LEU A 173 -12.24 -5.44 -1.73
C LEU A 173 -13.69 -4.99 -1.50
N LYS A 174 -14.12 -4.90 -0.25
CA LYS A 174 -15.43 -4.35 0.13
C LYS A 174 -15.27 -2.97 0.73
N LEU A 175 -15.92 -1.99 0.12
CA LEU A 175 -15.97 -0.62 0.58
C LEU A 175 -17.39 -0.24 1.02
N THR A 176 -17.50 0.48 2.14
CA THR A 176 -18.72 1.17 2.52
C THR A 176 -18.46 2.67 2.38
N ILE A 177 -19.06 3.28 1.38
CA ILE A 177 -18.92 4.70 1.05
C ILE A 177 -20.17 5.47 1.50
N ASP A 178 -19.95 6.56 2.22
CA ASP A 178 -20.99 7.53 2.56
C ASP A 178 -21.19 8.50 1.38
N THR A 179 -22.27 8.28 0.64
CA THR A 179 -22.57 9.05 -0.56
C THR A 179 -22.95 10.51 -0.28
N HIS A 180 -23.08 10.90 0.99
CA HIS A 180 -23.22 12.31 1.38
C HIS A 180 -21.95 13.14 1.09
N TYR A 181 -20.75 12.51 1.21
CA TYR A 181 -19.47 13.20 1.01
C TYR A 181 -18.89 13.00 -0.39
N SER A 182 -19.09 11.84 -1.00
CA SER A 182 -18.52 11.50 -2.30
C SER A 182 -19.37 10.47 -3.03
N THR A 183 -19.52 10.63 -4.33
CA THR A 183 -20.20 9.66 -5.18
C THR A 183 -19.27 8.47 -5.52
N ILE A 184 -19.87 7.38 -6.01
CA ILE A 184 -19.08 6.25 -6.55
C ILE A 184 -18.29 6.71 -7.80
N THR A 185 -18.83 7.66 -8.57
CA THR A 185 -18.13 8.23 -9.73
C THR A 185 -16.86 8.96 -9.29
N ASP A 186 -16.92 9.79 -8.24
CA ASP A 186 -15.72 10.47 -7.70
C ASP A 186 -14.65 9.47 -7.25
N TYR A 187 -15.09 8.34 -6.65
CA TYR A 187 -14.17 7.26 -6.29
C TYR A 187 -13.41 6.72 -7.50
N PHE A 188 -14.11 6.44 -8.60
CA PHE A 188 -13.48 5.95 -9.82
C PHE A 188 -12.64 7.00 -10.53
N GLU A 189 -13.01 8.28 -10.46
CA GLU A 189 -12.24 9.37 -11.05
C GLU A 189 -10.78 9.37 -10.55
N ILE A 190 -10.57 9.15 -9.25
CA ILE A 190 -9.22 9.17 -8.67
C ILE A 190 -8.60 7.79 -8.47
N PHE A 191 -9.40 6.72 -8.35
CA PHE A 191 -8.91 5.40 -7.96
C PHE A 191 -9.10 4.30 -9.02
N LEU A 192 -9.61 4.61 -10.21
CA LEU A 192 -9.76 3.59 -11.26
C LEU A 192 -8.44 2.91 -11.59
N ASN A 193 -7.35 3.67 -11.78
CA ASN A 193 -6.03 3.12 -12.07
C ASN A 193 -5.51 2.23 -10.94
N ARG A 194 -5.77 2.59 -9.67
CA ARG A 194 -5.46 1.75 -8.51
C ARG A 194 -6.21 0.42 -8.58
N MET A 195 -7.49 0.43 -8.91
CA MET A 195 -8.30 -0.80 -9.00
C MET A 195 -7.85 -1.68 -10.16
N ILE A 196 -7.50 -1.09 -11.30
CA ILE A 196 -6.90 -1.83 -12.43
C ILE A 196 -5.57 -2.48 -12.01
N MET A 197 -4.74 -1.76 -11.27
CA MET A 197 -3.47 -2.27 -10.74
C MET A 197 -3.69 -3.39 -9.72
N CYS A 198 -4.67 -3.26 -8.82
CA CYS A 198 -5.07 -4.32 -7.90
C CYS A 198 -5.51 -5.59 -8.63
N ARG A 199 -6.29 -5.46 -9.71
CA ARG A 199 -6.69 -6.60 -10.53
C ARG A 199 -5.49 -7.34 -11.10
N LYS A 200 -4.54 -6.62 -11.71
CA LYS A 200 -3.31 -7.22 -12.26
C LYS A 200 -2.44 -7.86 -11.17
N ALA A 201 -2.38 -7.24 -9.99
CA ALA A 201 -1.67 -7.80 -8.85
C ALA A 201 -2.34 -9.09 -8.32
N ALA A 202 -3.66 -9.14 -8.27
CA ALA A 202 -4.40 -10.35 -7.91
C ALA A 202 -4.16 -11.47 -8.94
N GLU A 203 -4.23 -11.16 -10.24
CA GLU A 203 -3.91 -12.12 -11.32
C GLU A 203 -2.50 -12.71 -11.17
N LYS A 204 -1.52 -11.90 -10.75
CA LYS A 204 -0.14 -12.37 -10.46
C LYS A 204 -0.09 -13.41 -9.33
N LEU A 205 -1.01 -13.32 -8.37
CA LEU A 205 -1.16 -14.29 -7.27
C LEU A 205 -2.11 -15.45 -7.59
N GLY A 206 -2.62 -15.54 -8.83
CA GLY A 206 -3.58 -16.56 -9.24
C GLY A 206 -5.01 -16.31 -8.75
N LEU A 207 -5.34 -15.06 -8.39
CA LEU A 207 -6.65 -14.68 -7.84
C LEU A 207 -7.45 -13.83 -8.84
N GLU A 208 -8.77 -14.00 -8.84
CA GLU A 208 -9.71 -13.03 -9.40
C GLU A 208 -9.89 -11.86 -8.42
N PHE A 209 -9.84 -10.61 -8.89
CA PHE A 209 -10.11 -9.43 -8.05
C PHE A 209 -11.56 -8.98 -8.21
N LYS A 210 -12.25 -8.76 -7.09
CA LYS A 210 -13.60 -8.17 -7.05
C LYS A 210 -13.67 -6.92 -6.18
N LEU A 211 -14.24 -5.87 -6.76
CA LEU A 211 -14.56 -4.63 -6.05
C LEU A 211 -16.06 -4.57 -5.76
N ILE A 212 -16.41 -4.43 -4.49
CA ILE A 212 -17.79 -4.28 -4.02
C ILE A 212 -17.88 -2.96 -3.27
N ILE A 213 -18.75 -2.06 -3.72
CA ILE A 213 -19.03 -0.78 -3.06
C ILE A 213 -20.51 -0.74 -2.70
N ASN A 214 -20.82 -0.49 -1.42
CA ASN A 214 -22.18 -0.43 -0.89
C ASN A 214 -23.04 -1.62 -1.34
N GLU A 215 -22.50 -2.83 -1.15
CA GLU A 215 -23.11 -4.14 -1.50
C GLU A 215 -23.24 -4.40 -3.02
N GLN A 216 -22.90 -3.46 -3.89
CA GLN A 216 -22.93 -3.63 -5.34
C GLN A 216 -21.56 -4.06 -5.85
N GLN A 217 -21.48 -5.18 -6.58
CA GLN A 217 -20.27 -5.60 -7.28
C GLN A 217 -20.06 -4.72 -8.53
N LEU A 218 -18.89 -4.10 -8.64
CA LEU A 218 -18.53 -3.17 -9.73
C LEU A 218 -17.39 -3.67 -10.61
N MET A 219 -16.59 -4.61 -10.07
CA MET A 219 -15.53 -5.33 -10.78
C MET A 219 -15.55 -6.80 -10.37
#